data_c5a11bd4c7ec64aa8b1c56ea263dd639
#
_entry.id   c5a11bd4c7ec64aa8b1c56ea263dd639
#
_cell.length_a   1.000
_cell.length_b   1.000
_cell.length_c   1.000
_cell.angle_alpha   90.00
_cell.angle_beta   90.00
_cell.angle_gamma   90.00
#
_symmetry.space_group_name_H-M   'P 1'
#
loop_
_entity.id
_entity.type
_entity.pdbx_description
1 polymer ?
#
loop_
_entity_poly.entity_id
_entity_poly.type
_entity_poly.pdbx_seq_one_letter_code
_entity_poly.pdbx_strand_id
1 'polypeptide(L)'
;MLFFSISGSLAFAEKPSQGWERLADIPEVRSEMEAAVIDEKIYVIGGLNNIGDATNSVFIFDTKDESWSTGTSMPLALHHAGAASYDGKLYVVGGYFESWIPSNALLIYDPVLDSWSNGAEMPTPRGALTTQFLDDKLYAIGGFNEFTRAENEVYDPVTDSWETKSQIPTPREHLASSVLDDQLYVIGGRNGQSNVNANEMYDYTTNTWKTLEPLPTARSGLTASTLSGAIFVFGGEGPLYTFEENEAYIPGEGWFTQQPMPISRHGLASSTVGENIYLIGGGVIPGFSYSAITEKYHNTIVPEFGILGSIVFVTSIAMVILFTKSKIIN
;
A
#
# COMPACT_ATOMS: atom_id res chain seq x y z
N MET A 1 23.57 51.64 25.57
CA MET A 1 22.35 51.48 24.80
C MET A 1 22.47 50.17 24.03
N LEU A 2 21.97 49.05 24.63
CA LEU A 2 22.05 47.74 24.06
C LEU A 2 20.76 47.50 23.25
N PHE A 3 20.89 47.23 21.98
CA PHE A 3 19.80 46.76 21.12
C PHE A 3 19.76 45.22 21.18
N PHE A 4 18.72 44.68 21.78
CA PHE A 4 18.34 43.26 21.60
C PHE A 4 17.53 43.16 20.32
N SER A 5 18.07 42.50 19.30
CA SER A 5 17.29 42.04 18.16
C SER A 5 16.67 40.71 18.46
N ILE A 6 15.35 40.65 18.63
CA ILE A 6 14.57 39.42 18.71
C ILE A 6 14.28 39.03 17.26
N SER A 7 15.02 38.04 16.74
CA SER A 7 14.67 37.35 15.50
C SER A 7 13.67 36.23 15.82
N GLY A 8 12.37 36.57 15.80
CA GLY A 8 11.31 35.58 15.78
C GLY A 8 11.22 34.95 14.39
N SER A 9 11.60 33.70 14.24
CA SER A 9 11.22 32.92 13.05
C SER A 9 9.72 32.68 13.11
N LEU A 10 8.98 33.30 12.20
CA LEU A 10 7.59 32.94 11.91
C LEU A 10 7.60 31.56 11.28
N ALA A 11 7.33 30.53 12.09
CA ALA A 11 6.90 29.26 11.57
C ALA A 11 5.54 29.49 10.90
N PHE A 12 5.51 29.51 9.57
CA PHE A 12 4.26 29.40 8.85
C PHE A 12 3.71 28.01 9.15
N ALA A 13 2.62 27.93 9.91
CA ALA A 13 1.83 26.73 9.98
C ALA A 13 1.34 26.44 8.56
N GLU A 14 1.84 25.38 7.93
CA GLU A 14 1.29 24.89 6.68
C GLU A 14 -0.19 24.65 6.89
N LYS A 15 -0.99 25.22 6.00
CA LYS A 15 -2.43 25.00 5.97
C LYS A 15 -2.62 23.49 5.75
N PRO A 16 -3.35 22.75 6.62
CA PRO A 16 -3.55 21.33 6.40
C PRO A 16 -4.14 21.15 4.99
N SER A 17 -3.44 20.42 4.14
CA SER A 17 -3.94 20.07 2.81
C SER A 17 -5.16 19.20 3.04
N GLN A 18 -6.33 19.58 2.50
CA GLN A 18 -7.55 18.78 2.64
C GLN A 18 -7.24 17.34 2.22
N GLY A 19 -7.51 16.36 3.08
CA GLY A 19 -7.29 14.95 2.82
C GLY A 19 -5.95 14.40 3.30
N TRP A 20 -4.93 15.23 3.54
CA TRP A 20 -3.60 14.79 3.98
C TRP A 20 -3.20 15.37 5.34
N GLU A 21 -2.59 14.53 6.17
CA GLU A 21 -2.02 14.91 7.45
C GLU A 21 -0.60 14.37 7.58
N ARG A 22 0.36 15.24 7.98
CA ARG A 22 1.73 14.83 8.29
C ARG A 22 1.78 14.28 9.70
N LEU A 23 2.36 13.09 9.86
CA LEU A 23 2.56 12.42 11.13
C LEU A 23 4.04 12.42 11.55
N ALA A 24 4.34 11.85 12.72
CA ALA A 24 5.70 11.62 13.16
C ALA A 24 6.46 10.77 12.14
N ASP A 25 7.66 11.19 11.77
CA ASP A 25 8.52 10.48 10.84
C ASP A 25 8.87 9.08 11.34
N ILE A 26 9.00 8.11 10.41
CA ILE A 26 9.59 6.81 10.73
C ILE A 26 10.99 7.01 11.32
N PRO A 27 11.41 6.23 12.33
CA PRO A 27 12.65 6.49 13.07
C PRO A 27 13.93 6.59 12.23
N GLU A 28 13.95 5.91 11.08
CA GLU A 28 15.05 5.97 10.13
C GLU A 28 14.51 6.07 8.71
N VAL A 29 15.20 6.81 7.84
CA VAL A 29 14.83 6.89 6.42
C VAL A 29 14.81 5.51 5.76
N ARG A 30 13.81 5.27 4.90
CA ARG A 30 13.62 3.99 4.20
C ARG A 30 13.04 4.21 2.81
N SER A 31 13.42 3.32 1.91
CA SER A 31 12.70 3.04 0.67
C SER A 31 12.69 1.53 0.41
N GLU A 32 11.85 1.09 -0.50
CA GLU A 32 11.72 -0.32 -0.89
C GLU A 32 11.51 -1.27 0.30
N MET A 33 10.78 -0.77 1.30
CA MET A 33 10.24 -1.52 2.43
C MET A 33 8.79 -1.88 2.16
N GLU A 34 8.28 -2.79 2.98
CA GLU A 34 6.86 -3.15 2.98
C GLU A 34 6.21 -2.87 4.33
N ALA A 35 4.88 -2.82 4.32
CA ALA A 35 4.11 -2.68 5.54
C ALA A 35 2.88 -3.59 5.55
N ALA A 36 2.53 -4.07 6.76
CA ALA A 36 1.29 -4.79 7.00
C ALA A 36 0.69 -4.41 8.35
N VAL A 37 -0.61 -4.63 8.53
CA VAL A 37 -1.36 -4.20 9.72
C VAL A 37 -1.74 -5.40 10.57
N ILE A 38 -1.47 -5.30 11.87
CA ILE A 38 -2.01 -6.21 12.88
C ILE A 38 -2.56 -5.34 14.03
N ASP A 39 -3.83 -5.51 14.38
CA ASP A 39 -4.47 -4.83 15.51
C ASP A 39 -4.24 -3.31 15.56
N GLU A 40 -4.55 -2.60 14.47
CA GLU A 40 -4.38 -1.14 14.35
C GLU A 40 -2.92 -0.64 14.47
N LYS A 41 -1.94 -1.57 14.39
CA LYS A 41 -0.50 -1.25 14.31
C LYS A 41 0.02 -1.56 12.93
N ILE A 42 0.80 -0.63 12.39
CA ILE A 42 1.45 -0.78 11.09
C ILE A 42 2.89 -1.24 11.33
N TYR A 43 3.22 -2.42 10.83
CA TYR A 43 4.55 -2.99 10.88
C TYR A 43 5.28 -2.67 9.58
N VAL A 44 6.35 -1.89 9.67
CA VAL A 44 7.19 -1.51 8.52
C VAL A 44 8.49 -2.30 8.59
N ILE A 45 8.82 -3.00 7.50
CA ILE A 45 9.77 -4.09 7.52
C ILE A 45 10.83 -3.93 6.44
N GLY A 46 12.10 -4.10 6.84
CA GLY A 46 13.23 -4.14 5.93
C GLY A 46 13.42 -2.85 5.13
N GLY A 47 13.71 -3.00 3.84
CA GLY A 47 13.96 -1.91 2.92
C GLY A 47 15.43 -1.47 2.87
N LEU A 48 15.68 -0.42 2.09
CA LEU A 48 16.99 0.20 1.93
C LEU A 48 17.15 1.39 2.89
N ASN A 49 18.29 1.49 3.56
CA ASN A 49 18.65 2.61 4.44
C ASN A 49 19.27 3.77 3.64
N ASN A 50 19.76 4.81 4.33
CA ASN A 50 20.31 6.04 3.74
C ASN A 50 21.64 5.86 2.98
N ILE A 51 22.24 4.68 3.02
CA ILE A 51 23.46 4.35 2.27
C ILE A 51 23.22 3.25 1.22
N GLY A 52 21.96 2.80 1.09
CA GLY A 52 21.55 1.79 0.11
C GLY A 52 21.71 0.35 0.58
N ASP A 53 21.96 0.11 1.86
CA ASP A 53 22.06 -1.23 2.41
C ASP A 53 20.68 -1.79 2.76
N ALA A 54 20.51 -3.09 2.54
CA ALA A 54 19.36 -3.84 3.03
C ALA A 54 19.30 -3.82 4.57
N THR A 55 18.10 -3.69 5.12
CA THR A 55 17.91 -3.70 6.58
C THR A 55 17.04 -4.87 7.04
N ASN A 56 17.18 -5.21 8.30
CA ASN A 56 16.32 -6.18 8.97
C ASN A 56 15.45 -5.55 10.08
N SER A 57 15.37 -4.24 10.09
CA SER A 57 14.61 -3.49 11.09
C SER A 57 13.11 -3.74 10.95
N VAL A 58 12.41 -3.70 12.09
CA VAL A 58 10.96 -3.70 12.19
C VAL A 58 10.57 -2.46 13.00
N PHE A 59 9.91 -1.51 12.34
CA PHE A 59 9.33 -0.36 13.00
C PHE A 59 7.82 -0.57 13.10
N ILE A 60 7.24 -0.18 14.23
CA ILE A 60 5.83 -0.39 14.53
C ILE A 60 5.22 0.98 14.81
N PHE A 61 4.25 1.38 14.00
CA PHE A 61 3.46 2.58 14.19
C PHE A 61 2.14 2.22 14.87
N ASP A 62 1.91 2.71 16.07
CA ASP A 62 0.63 2.61 16.75
C ASP A 62 -0.27 3.75 16.28
N THR A 63 -1.37 3.42 15.58
CA THR A 63 -2.24 4.43 14.98
C THR A 63 -3.13 5.15 15.99
N LYS A 64 -3.25 4.64 17.23
CA LYS A 64 -4.00 5.28 18.33
C LYS A 64 -3.21 6.39 18.97
N ASP A 65 -1.94 6.10 19.27
CA ASP A 65 -1.05 7.03 19.96
C ASP A 65 -0.20 7.85 18.98
N GLU A 66 -0.29 7.54 17.67
CA GLU A 66 0.51 8.13 16.58
C GLU A 66 2.02 8.11 16.88
N SER A 67 2.48 7.00 17.45
CA SER A 67 3.85 6.84 17.93
C SER A 67 4.56 5.64 17.34
N TRP A 68 5.89 5.75 17.21
CA TRP A 68 6.76 4.69 16.71
C TRP A 68 7.42 3.90 17.84
N SER A 69 7.52 2.60 17.63
CA SER A 69 8.33 1.68 18.44
C SER A 69 9.08 0.70 17.52
N THR A 70 9.93 -0.14 18.10
CA THR A 70 10.67 -1.18 17.35
C THR A 70 10.27 -2.56 17.83
N GLY A 71 10.09 -3.49 16.88
CA GLY A 71 9.93 -4.92 17.14
C GLY A 71 11.26 -5.67 17.00
N THR A 72 11.23 -6.97 17.31
CA THR A 72 12.38 -7.85 17.09
C THR A 72 12.74 -7.88 15.60
N SER A 73 14.00 -7.56 15.28
CA SER A 73 14.53 -7.54 13.91
C SER A 73 14.35 -8.88 13.20
N MET A 74 14.13 -8.82 11.88
CA MET A 74 14.11 -10.02 11.02
C MET A 74 15.43 -10.79 11.13
N PRO A 75 15.41 -12.12 10.93
CA PRO A 75 16.64 -12.93 10.82
C PRO A 75 17.50 -12.55 9.61
N LEU A 76 16.88 -11.99 8.57
CA LEU A 76 17.50 -11.62 7.29
C LEU A 76 17.31 -10.14 7.02
N ALA A 77 18.33 -9.47 6.49
CA ALA A 77 18.20 -8.13 5.94
C ALA A 77 17.71 -8.25 4.49
N LEU A 78 16.54 -7.66 4.20
CA LEU A 78 15.87 -7.77 2.91
C LEU A 78 15.30 -6.41 2.47
N HIS A 79 15.34 -6.15 1.16
CA HIS A 79 14.63 -5.05 0.52
C HIS A 79 13.78 -5.57 -0.64
N HIS A 80 12.78 -4.81 -1.08
CA HIS A 80 11.85 -5.20 -2.15
C HIS A 80 11.19 -6.58 -1.88
N ALA A 81 11.03 -6.96 -0.63
CA ALA A 81 10.28 -8.15 -0.25
C ALA A 81 8.77 -7.84 -0.34
N GLY A 82 7.93 -8.87 -0.38
CA GLY A 82 6.50 -8.70 -0.15
C GLY A 82 6.15 -8.92 1.32
N ALA A 83 5.14 -8.22 1.84
CA ALA A 83 4.62 -8.46 3.19
C ALA A 83 3.09 -8.40 3.24
N ALA A 84 2.51 -9.27 4.06
CA ALA A 84 1.08 -9.28 4.33
C ALA A 84 0.81 -9.86 5.73
N SER A 85 -0.33 -9.55 6.32
CA SER A 85 -0.74 -10.07 7.63
C SER A 85 -1.91 -11.03 7.52
N TYR A 86 -1.90 -12.06 8.35
CA TYR A 86 -2.99 -13.03 8.44
C TYR A 86 -2.97 -13.69 9.83
N ASP A 87 -4.15 -13.88 10.41
CA ASP A 87 -4.35 -14.54 11.72
C ASP A 87 -3.42 -14.00 12.81
N GLY A 88 -3.31 -12.66 12.89
CA GLY A 88 -2.49 -11.96 13.89
C GLY A 88 -0.98 -12.11 13.69
N LYS A 89 -0.52 -12.61 12.56
CA LYS A 89 0.89 -12.78 12.20
C LYS A 89 1.26 -12.01 10.94
N LEU A 90 2.54 -11.71 10.81
CA LEU A 90 3.12 -11.05 9.66
C LEU A 90 3.92 -12.04 8.84
N TYR A 91 3.74 -12.04 7.54
CA TYR A 91 4.42 -12.88 6.57
C TYR A 91 5.25 -12.00 5.64
N VAL A 92 6.55 -12.27 5.55
CA VAL A 92 7.49 -11.57 4.67
C VAL A 92 8.10 -12.58 3.70
N VAL A 93 7.98 -12.33 2.40
CA VAL A 93 8.38 -13.29 1.39
C VAL A 93 9.25 -12.69 0.30
N GLY A 94 10.27 -13.43 -0.16
CA GLY A 94 11.14 -13.03 -1.26
C GLY A 94 12.03 -11.83 -0.93
N GLY A 95 12.13 -10.88 -1.86
CA GLY A 95 13.01 -9.72 -1.76
C GLY A 95 14.42 -10.01 -2.24
N TYR A 96 15.31 -9.06 -1.94
CA TYR A 96 16.73 -9.20 -2.22
C TYR A 96 17.55 -9.05 -0.95
N PHE A 97 18.62 -9.82 -0.86
CA PHE A 97 19.71 -9.54 0.04
C PHE A 97 20.50 -8.31 -0.43
N GLU A 98 21.39 -7.81 0.40
CA GLU A 98 22.46 -6.93 -0.04
C GLU A 98 23.12 -7.52 -1.29
N SER A 99 23.55 -6.74 -2.24
CA SER A 99 24.08 -7.21 -3.52
C SER A 99 23.05 -7.75 -4.53
N TRP A 100 21.77 -7.52 -4.31
CA TRP A 100 20.68 -7.84 -5.25
C TRP A 100 20.51 -9.34 -5.55
N ILE A 101 20.96 -10.21 -4.65
CA ILE A 101 20.71 -11.65 -4.74
C ILE A 101 19.26 -11.91 -4.35
N PRO A 102 18.42 -12.50 -5.23
CA PRO A 102 17.03 -12.75 -4.93
C PRO A 102 16.86 -13.81 -3.83
N SER A 103 15.94 -13.55 -2.93
CA SER A 103 15.54 -14.43 -1.83
C SER A 103 14.29 -15.22 -2.19
N ASN A 104 14.15 -16.42 -1.63
CA ASN A 104 12.92 -17.20 -1.62
C ASN A 104 12.42 -17.45 -0.19
N ALA A 105 13.01 -16.79 0.79
CA ALA A 105 12.62 -16.98 2.18
C ALA A 105 11.16 -16.57 2.42
N LEU A 106 10.50 -17.32 3.29
CA LEU A 106 9.24 -16.93 3.93
C LEU A 106 9.51 -16.82 5.44
N LEU A 107 9.44 -15.61 5.96
CA LEU A 107 9.61 -15.28 7.37
C LEU A 107 8.26 -14.98 7.99
N ILE A 108 7.97 -15.52 9.17
CA ILE A 108 6.70 -15.36 9.86
C ILE A 108 6.98 -14.78 11.25
N TYR A 109 6.44 -13.59 11.51
CA TYR A 109 6.54 -12.91 12.80
C TYR A 109 5.26 -13.09 13.61
N ASP A 110 5.44 -13.48 14.85
CA ASP A 110 4.37 -13.54 15.84
C ASP A 110 4.57 -12.38 16.84
N PRO A 111 3.74 -11.34 16.81
CA PRO A 111 3.89 -10.17 17.68
C PRO A 111 3.57 -10.46 19.14
N VAL A 112 2.83 -11.54 19.45
CA VAL A 112 2.53 -11.93 20.83
C VAL A 112 3.77 -12.57 21.48
N LEU A 113 4.52 -13.35 20.70
CA LEU A 113 5.76 -13.99 21.12
C LEU A 113 6.99 -13.11 20.88
N ASP A 114 6.83 -12.00 20.14
CA ASP A 114 7.91 -11.12 19.65
C ASP A 114 9.05 -11.92 19.02
N SER A 115 8.71 -12.86 18.13
CA SER A 115 9.67 -13.80 17.55
C SER A 115 9.36 -14.16 16.10
N TRP A 116 10.42 -14.51 15.37
CA TRP A 116 10.38 -14.95 13.99
C TRP A 116 10.51 -16.47 13.87
N SER A 117 9.80 -17.04 12.89
CA SER A 117 9.95 -18.41 12.42
C SER A 117 10.03 -18.43 10.89
N ASN A 118 10.47 -19.56 10.32
CA ASN A 118 10.49 -19.75 8.88
C ASN A 118 9.29 -20.60 8.47
N GLY A 119 8.65 -20.23 7.34
CA GLY A 119 7.76 -21.10 6.58
C GLY A 119 8.51 -21.80 5.45
N ALA A 120 7.80 -22.63 4.67
CA ALA A 120 8.35 -23.26 3.47
C ALA A 120 8.82 -22.18 2.47
N GLU A 121 9.99 -22.36 1.87
CA GLU A 121 10.56 -21.42 0.90
C GLU A 121 9.70 -21.31 -0.35
N MET A 122 9.55 -20.08 -0.89
CA MET A 122 8.85 -19.80 -2.15
C MET A 122 9.59 -20.51 -3.31
N PRO A 123 8.88 -21.18 -4.23
CA PRO A 123 9.53 -21.96 -5.29
C PRO A 123 10.47 -21.15 -6.19
N THR A 124 10.11 -19.90 -6.51
CA THR A 124 10.90 -19.03 -7.41
C THR A 124 11.50 -17.86 -6.63
N PRO A 125 12.80 -17.83 -6.35
CA PRO A 125 13.46 -16.68 -5.69
C PRO A 125 13.27 -15.40 -6.50
N ARG A 126 12.79 -14.32 -5.91
CA ARG A 126 12.57 -13.02 -6.57
C ARG A 126 12.28 -11.90 -5.59
N GLY A 127 12.61 -10.68 -6.00
CA GLY A 127 12.21 -9.47 -5.31
C GLY A 127 11.32 -8.58 -6.19
N ALA A 128 10.96 -7.41 -5.68
CA ALA A 128 10.07 -6.45 -6.33
C ALA A 128 8.74 -7.08 -6.81
N LEU A 129 8.28 -8.06 -6.03
CA LEU A 129 7.00 -8.74 -6.16
C LEU A 129 5.96 -8.04 -5.29
N THR A 130 4.69 -8.39 -5.48
CA THR A 130 3.62 -7.98 -4.56
C THR A 130 3.00 -9.17 -3.85
N THR A 131 2.45 -8.95 -2.65
CA THR A 131 1.84 -10.02 -1.85
C THR A 131 0.54 -9.56 -1.20
N GLN A 132 -0.44 -10.48 -1.15
CA GLN A 132 -1.70 -10.29 -0.44
C GLN A 132 -2.21 -11.62 0.12
N PHE A 133 -2.91 -11.56 1.23
CA PHE A 133 -3.76 -12.67 1.65
C PHE A 133 -5.13 -12.56 0.97
N LEU A 134 -5.58 -13.69 0.44
CA LEU A 134 -6.92 -13.87 -0.13
C LEU A 134 -7.34 -15.33 0.11
N ASP A 135 -8.57 -15.55 0.61
CA ASP A 135 -9.09 -16.88 0.91
C ASP A 135 -8.10 -17.69 1.78
N ASP A 136 -7.64 -17.07 2.89
CA ASP A 136 -6.72 -17.64 3.87
C ASP A 136 -5.34 -18.09 3.33
N LYS A 137 -4.98 -17.68 2.11
CA LYS A 137 -3.71 -18.01 1.45
C LYS A 137 -2.93 -16.79 1.05
N LEU A 138 -1.59 -16.88 1.13
CA LEU A 138 -0.69 -15.81 0.73
C LEU A 138 -0.32 -15.95 -0.75
N TYR A 139 -0.66 -14.95 -1.53
CA TYR A 139 -0.32 -14.85 -2.95
C TYR A 139 0.96 -14.02 -3.12
N ALA A 140 1.93 -14.55 -3.87
CA ALA A 140 3.18 -13.89 -4.26
C ALA A 140 3.20 -13.77 -5.80
N ILE A 141 3.12 -12.53 -6.32
CA ILE A 141 2.82 -12.29 -7.73
C ILE A 141 3.84 -11.38 -8.37
N GLY A 142 4.26 -11.73 -9.61
CA GLY A 142 5.21 -10.95 -10.39
C GLY A 142 6.60 -10.89 -9.76
N GLY A 143 7.32 -9.79 -9.99
CA GLY A 143 8.65 -9.58 -9.45
C GLY A 143 9.75 -9.72 -10.48
N PHE A 144 11.00 -9.74 -10.00
CA PHE A 144 12.19 -9.82 -10.85
C PHE A 144 13.22 -10.77 -10.27
N ASN A 145 13.82 -11.56 -11.20
CA ASN A 145 14.95 -12.43 -10.95
C ASN A 145 15.62 -12.68 -12.30
N GLU A 146 16.69 -11.96 -12.60
CA GLU A 146 17.37 -11.92 -13.91
C GLU A 146 16.47 -11.37 -15.04
N PHE A 147 15.16 -11.67 -15.02
CA PHE A 147 14.13 -11.14 -15.90
C PHE A 147 12.83 -10.93 -15.16
N THR A 148 11.95 -10.14 -15.76
CA THR A 148 10.62 -9.83 -15.22
C THR A 148 9.76 -11.08 -15.16
N ARG A 149 9.09 -11.30 -14.03
CA ARG A 149 8.33 -12.51 -13.71
C ARG A 149 6.83 -12.35 -13.91
N ALA A 150 6.18 -13.47 -14.19
CA ALA A 150 4.73 -13.60 -14.29
C ALA A 150 4.15 -14.57 -13.26
N GLU A 151 4.99 -15.14 -12.42
CA GLU A 151 4.60 -16.17 -11.45
C GLU A 151 3.53 -15.65 -10.50
N ASN A 152 2.56 -16.52 -10.24
CA ASN A 152 1.55 -16.42 -9.19
C ASN A 152 1.70 -17.69 -8.35
N GLU A 153 2.42 -17.57 -7.24
CA GLU A 153 2.69 -18.66 -6.31
C GLU A 153 1.92 -18.40 -5.02
N VAL A 154 1.29 -19.44 -4.49
CA VAL A 154 0.34 -19.34 -3.39
C VAL A 154 0.76 -20.24 -2.25
N TYR A 155 0.94 -19.68 -1.08
CA TYR A 155 1.28 -20.38 0.15
C TYR A 155 0.05 -20.64 1.00
N ASP A 156 -0.06 -21.86 1.48
CA ASP A 156 -1.09 -22.29 2.44
C ASP A 156 -0.46 -22.38 3.84
N PRO A 157 -0.82 -21.52 4.78
CA PRO A 157 -0.28 -21.53 6.15
C PRO A 157 -0.63 -22.79 6.94
N VAL A 158 -1.71 -23.49 6.58
CA VAL A 158 -2.16 -24.70 7.29
C VAL A 158 -1.29 -25.89 6.93
N THR A 159 -0.89 -26.01 5.66
CA THR A 159 -0.09 -27.14 5.16
C THR A 159 1.39 -26.83 5.04
N ASP A 160 1.80 -25.57 5.31
CA ASP A 160 3.16 -25.05 5.11
C ASP A 160 3.72 -25.43 3.73
N SER A 161 2.97 -25.13 2.68
CA SER A 161 3.36 -25.52 1.32
C SER A 161 2.91 -24.51 0.27
N TRP A 162 3.61 -24.51 -0.87
CA TRP A 162 3.35 -23.64 -2.02
C TRP A 162 2.72 -24.40 -3.17
N GLU A 163 1.85 -23.72 -3.92
CA GLU A 163 1.33 -24.17 -5.21
C GLU A 163 1.46 -23.05 -6.27
N THR A 164 1.55 -23.43 -7.54
CA THR A 164 1.57 -22.46 -8.65
C THR A 164 0.17 -22.32 -9.23
N LYS A 165 -0.28 -21.09 -9.44
CA LYS A 165 -1.55 -20.72 -10.06
C LYS A 165 -1.34 -20.10 -11.44
N SER A 166 -2.44 -19.74 -12.13
CA SER A 166 -2.38 -19.05 -13.41
C SER A 166 -1.52 -17.79 -13.33
N GLN A 167 -0.55 -17.67 -14.22
CA GLN A 167 0.37 -16.54 -14.30
C GLN A 167 -0.37 -15.25 -14.62
N ILE A 168 0.17 -14.12 -14.09
CA ILE A 168 -0.34 -12.80 -14.44
C ILE A 168 -0.17 -12.53 -15.94
N PRO A 169 -1.18 -12.01 -16.66
CA PRO A 169 -1.11 -11.83 -18.11
C PRO A 169 0.01 -10.90 -18.57
N THR A 170 0.30 -9.85 -17.79
CA THR A 170 1.38 -8.89 -18.08
C THR A 170 2.52 -9.10 -17.10
N PRO A 171 3.62 -9.79 -17.44
CA PRO A 171 4.78 -9.96 -16.56
C PRO A 171 5.35 -8.59 -16.14
N ARG A 172 5.56 -8.36 -14.84
CA ARG A 172 6.04 -7.08 -14.32
C ARG A 172 6.58 -7.15 -12.90
N GLU A 173 7.37 -6.17 -12.57
CA GLU A 173 8.00 -5.95 -11.28
C GLU A 173 7.67 -4.57 -10.72
N HIS A 174 7.99 -4.27 -9.46
CA HIS A 174 7.66 -3.00 -8.77
C HIS A 174 6.19 -2.61 -8.95
N LEU A 175 5.34 -3.60 -8.83
CA LEU A 175 3.90 -3.55 -9.00
C LEU A 175 3.23 -3.46 -7.62
N ALA A 176 2.01 -2.93 -7.57
CA ALA A 176 1.19 -2.90 -6.37
C ALA A 176 0.02 -3.89 -6.46
N SER A 177 -0.50 -4.31 -5.31
CA SER A 177 -1.73 -5.09 -5.24
C SER A 177 -2.60 -4.68 -4.06
N SER A 178 -3.89 -4.95 -4.18
CA SER A 178 -4.84 -4.81 -3.09
C SER A 178 -6.00 -5.79 -3.26
N VAL A 179 -6.65 -6.15 -2.18
CA VAL A 179 -7.85 -7.00 -2.18
C VAL A 179 -9.08 -6.13 -1.95
N LEU A 180 -10.09 -6.33 -2.79
CA LEU A 180 -11.40 -5.69 -2.67
C LEU A 180 -12.47 -6.67 -3.11
N ASP A 181 -13.52 -6.84 -2.29
CA ASP A 181 -14.67 -7.73 -2.56
C ASP A 181 -14.24 -9.15 -2.96
N ASP A 182 -13.33 -9.76 -2.17
CA ASP A 182 -12.76 -11.09 -2.38
C ASP A 182 -12.10 -11.29 -3.76
N GLN A 183 -11.61 -10.21 -4.36
CA GLN A 183 -10.85 -10.22 -5.59
C GLN A 183 -9.48 -9.58 -5.37
N LEU A 184 -8.44 -10.14 -6.00
CA LEU A 184 -7.09 -9.62 -5.92
C LEU A 184 -6.78 -8.80 -7.17
N TYR A 185 -6.49 -7.52 -6.98
CA TYR A 185 -6.12 -6.59 -8.05
C TYR A 185 -4.62 -6.37 -8.04
N VAL A 186 -4.01 -6.39 -9.23
CA VAL A 186 -2.58 -6.14 -9.43
C VAL A 186 -2.42 -5.01 -10.45
N ILE A 187 -1.76 -3.94 -10.05
CA ILE A 187 -1.82 -2.65 -10.72
C ILE A 187 -0.42 -2.08 -10.96
N GLY A 188 -0.21 -1.45 -12.14
CA GLY A 188 1.02 -0.77 -12.49
C GLY A 188 2.25 -1.68 -12.52
N GLY A 189 3.42 -1.11 -12.26
CA GLY A 189 4.71 -1.78 -12.32
C GLY A 189 5.48 -1.48 -13.61
N ARG A 190 6.55 -2.24 -13.86
CA ARG A 190 7.35 -2.11 -15.09
C ARG A 190 7.74 -3.47 -15.65
N ASN A 191 7.97 -3.49 -16.96
CA ASN A 191 8.60 -4.61 -17.65
C ASN A 191 9.87 -4.11 -18.34
N GLY A 192 11.02 -4.56 -17.87
CA GLY A 192 12.31 -3.98 -18.24
C GLY A 192 12.39 -2.50 -17.84
N GLN A 193 12.62 -1.62 -18.82
CA GLN A 193 12.73 -0.17 -18.60
C GLN A 193 11.41 0.59 -18.80
N SER A 194 10.32 -0.10 -19.10
CA SER A 194 9.04 0.53 -19.44
C SER A 194 8.02 0.37 -18.33
N ASN A 195 7.54 1.48 -17.79
CA ASN A 195 6.38 1.48 -16.93
C ASN A 195 5.15 0.98 -17.67
N VAL A 196 4.34 0.18 -17.01
CA VAL A 196 3.08 -0.33 -17.53
C VAL A 196 1.91 0.21 -16.71
N ASN A 197 0.76 0.29 -17.34
CA ASN A 197 -0.48 0.73 -16.72
C ASN A 197 -1.49 -0.42 -16.55
N ALA A 198 -1.02 -1.65 -16.57
CA ALA A 198 -1.88 -2.80 -16.42
C ALA A 198 -2.65 -2.76 -15.10
N ASN A 199 -3.93 -3.08 -15.16
CA ASN A 199 -4.82 -3.35 -14.04
C ASN A 199 -5.47 -4.70 -14.31
N GLU A 200 -5.11 -5.70 -13.51
CA GLU A 200 -5.51 -7.09 -13.73
C GLU A 200 -6.05 -7.67 -12.43
N MET A 201 -7.21 -8.29 -12.51
CA MET A 201 -7.93 -8.88 -11.39
C MET A 201 -7.84 -10.40 -11.45
N TYR A 202 -7.50 -11.02 -10.35
CA TYR A 202 -7.45 -12.47 -10.20
C TYR A 202 -8.68 -12.98 -9.45
N ASP A 203 -9.36 -13.93 -10.07
CA ASP A 203 -10.44 -14.72 -9.46
C ASP A 203 -9.86 -16.08 -9.00
N TYR A 204 -9.72 -16.23 -7.70
CA TYR A 204 -9.13 -17.44 -7.10
C TYR A 204 -10.04 -18.67 -7.25
N THR A 205 -11.34 -18.47 -7.38
CA THR A 205 -12.31 -19.57 -7.50
C THR A 205 -12.24 -20.27 -8.85
N THR A 206 -11.94 -19.50 -9.91
CA THR A 206 -11.80 -20.00 -11.28
C THR A 206 -10.35 -20.14 -11.72
N ASN A 207 -9.39 -19.64 -10.91
CA ASN A 207 -7.96 -19.56 -11.25
C ASN A 207 -7.72 -18.83 -12.58
N THR A 208 -8.39 -17.69 -12.79
CA THR A 208 -8.29 -16.90 -14.02
C THR A 208 -8.03 -15.44 -13.75
N TRP A 209 -7.43 -14.77 -14.73
CA TRP A 209 -7.18 -13.32 -14.73
C TRP A 209 -8.14 -12.59 -15.67
N LYS A 210 -8.53 -11.41 -15.29
CA LYS A 210 -9.31 -10.47 -16.09
C LYS A 210 -8.56 -9.16 -16.20
N THR A 211 -8.29 -8.70 -17.43
CA THR A 211 -7.77 -7.36 -17.69
C THR A 211 -8.90 -6.35 -17.53
N LEU A 212 -8.62 -5.28 -16.79
CA LEU A 212 -9.55 -4.22 -16.48
C LEU A 212 -9.12 -2.90 -17.14
N GLU A 213 -9.87 -1.82 -16.88
CA GLU A 213 -9.50 -0.48 -17.33
C GLU A 213 -8.12 -0.11 -16.77
N PRO A 214 -7.17 0.28 -17.65
CA PRO A 214 -5.79 0.50 -17.24
C PRO A 214 -5.66 1.71 -16.32
N LEU A 215 -4.66 1.68 -15.43
CA LEU A 215 -4.23 2.80 -14.61
C LEU A 215 -3.98 4.03 -15.51
N PRO A 216 -4.56 5.21 -15.24
CA PRO A 216 -4.38 6.37 -16.11
C PRO A 216 -2.92 6.80 -16.28
N THR A 217 -2.13 6.74 -15.22
CA THR A 217 -0.71 7.13 -15.22
C THR A 217 0.18 5.90 -15.05
N ALA A 218 0.85 5.44 -16.12
CA ALA A 218 1.78 4.30 -16.07
C ALA A 218 2.98 4.61 -15.16
N ARG A 219 3.20 3.80 -14.12
CA ARG A 219 4.27 3.99 -13.13
C ARG A 219 4.64 2.70 -12.40
N SER A 220 5.86 2.65 -11.87
CA SER A 220 6.40 1.55 -11.06
C SER A 220 6.83 2.04 -9.67
N GLY A 221 7.11 1.16 -8.74
CA GLY A 221 7.45 1.55 -7.36
C GLY A 221 6.30 2.28 -6.65
N LEU A 222 5.08 2.03 -7.08
CA LEU A 222 3.83 2.55 -6.55
C LEU A 222 3.34 1.63 -5.42
N THR A 223 2.39 2.13 -4.62
CA THR A 223 1.70 1.33 -3.62
C THR A 223 0.19 1.42 -3.79
N ALA A 224 -0.56 0.44 -3.26
CA ALA A 224 -2.01 0.41 -3.34
C ALA A 224 -2.64 -0.05 -2.02
N SER A 225 -3.76 0.57 -1.67
CA SER A 225 -4.55 0.23 -0.48
C SER A 225 -6.05 0.37 -0.75
N THR A 226 -6.82 -0.55 -0.22
CA THR A 226 -8.29 -0.52 -0.32
C THR A 226 -8.88 0.30 0.82
N LEU A 227 -9.79 1.22 0.50
CA LEU A 227 -10.56 1.99 1.47
C LEU A 227 -11.95 2.31 0.90
N SER A 228 -13.00 2.11 1.68
CA SER A 228 -14.39 2.52 1.36
C SER A 228 -14.88 2.06 -0.03
N GLY A 229 -14.55 0.81 -0.43
CA GLY A 229 -15.00 0.23 -1.71
C GLY A 229 -14.21 0.70 -2.94
N ALA A 230 -13.08 1.36 -2.75
CA ALA A 230 -12.16 1.77 -3.81
C ALA A 230 -10.72 1.30 -3.53
N ILE A 231 -9.93 1.09 -4.57
CA ILE A 231 -8.50 0.84 -4.49
C ILE A 231 -7.78 2.13 -4.84
N PHE A 232 -7.07 2.70 -3.86
CA PHE A 232 -6.25 3.90 -4.02
C PHE A 232 -4.84 3.50 -4.39
N VAL A 233 -4.28 4.16 -5.40
CA VAL A 233 -2.94 3.91 -5.94
C VAL A 233 -2.11 5.18 -5.83
N PHE A 234 -1.01 5.11 -5.10
CA PHE A 234 -0.21 6.27 -4.74
C PHE A 234 1.21 6.19 -5.28
N GLY A 235 1.73 7.35 -5.68
CA GLY A 235 3.15 7.55 -5.95
C GLY A 235 3.68 6.68 -7.07
N GLY A 236 4.97 6.39 -6.98
CA GLY A 236 5.73 5.64 -7.96
C GLY A 236 6.80 6.48 -8.63
N GLU A 237 7.49 5.88 -9.60
CA GLU A 237 8.54 6.54 -10.36
C GLU A 237 8.41 6.33 -11.87
N GLY A 238 8.93 7.32 -12.59
CA GLY A 238 9.30 7.24 -13.99
C GLY A 238 10.82 7.39 -14.13
N PRO A 239 11.35 7.40 -15.36
CA PRO A 239 12.80 7.51 -15.56
C PRO A 239 13.43 8.80 -15.05
N LEU A 240 12.65 9.89 -14.91
CA LEU A 240 13.16 11.24 -14.63
C LEU A 240 12.58 11.89 -13.37
N TYR A 241 11.46 11.38 -12.86
CA TYR A 241 10.75 11.97 -11.71
C TYR A 241 9.95 10.93 -10.97
N THR A 242 9.61 11.24 -9.72
CA THR A 242 8.65 10.51 -8.91
C THR A 242 7.25 11.10 -9.08
N PHE A 243 6.26 10.28 -8.89
CA PHE A 243 4.86 10.64 -9.05
C PHE A 243 4.23 11.08 -7.72
N GLU A 244 3.39 12.12 -7.77
CA GLU A 244 2.51 12.53 -6.67
C GLU A 244 1.08 12.04 -6.85
N GLU A 245 0.80 11.35 -7.94
CA GLU A 245 -0.53 10.87 -8.32
C GLU A 245 -1.14 9.98 -7.24
N ASN A 246 -2.39 10.28 -6.95
CA ASN A 246 -3.33 9.51 -6.17
C ASN A 246 -4.54 9.23 -7.06
N GLU A 247 -4.68 8.00 -7.50
CA GLU A 247 -5.74 7.56 -8.40
C GLU A 247 -6.53 6.43 -7.74
N ALA A 248 -7.86 6.56 -7.69
CA ALA A 248 -8.75 5.58 -7.09
C ALA A 248 -9.51 4.80 -8.16
N TYR A 249 -9.48 3.48 -8.06
CA TYR A 249 -10.27 2.57 -8.91
C TYR A 249 -11.51 2.08 -8.17
N ILE A 250 -12.67 2.28 -8.74
CA ILE A 250 -13.95 1.74 -8.25
C ILE A 250 -14.43 0.69 -9.25
N PRO A 251 -14.56 -0.59 -8.86
CA PRO A 251 -15.04 -1.63 -9.75
C PRO A 251 -16.39 -1.28 -10.37
N GLY A 252 -16.47 -1.36 -11.72
CA GLY A 252 -17.68 -1.02 -12.47
C GLY A 252 -17.86 0.47 -12.79
N GLU A 253 -17.10 1.36 -12.16
CA GLU A 253 -17.15 2.81 -12.42
C GLU A 253 -15.87 3.34 -13.08
N GLY A 254 -14.71 2.70 -12.83
CA GLY A 254 -13.42 3.09 -13.42
C GLY A 254 -12.52 3.90 -12.49
N TRP A 255 -11.65 4.73 -13.07
CA TRP A 255 -10.63 5.50 -12.38
C TRP A 255 -11.05 6.94 -12.08
N PHE A 256 -10.68 7.42 -10.89
CA PHE A 256 -10.93 8.78 -10.41
C PHE A 256 -9.66 9.38 -9.87
N THR A 257 -9.28 10.56 -10.38
CA THR A 257 -8.16 11.34 -9.82
C THR A 257 -8.55 11.87 -8.43
N GLN A 258 -7.67 11.66 -7.48
CA GLN A 258 -7.81 12.12 -6.11
C GLN A 258 -6.83 13.26 -5.81
N GLN A 259 -6.90 13.82 -4.60
CA GLN A 259 -5.93 14.81 -4.17
C GLN A 259 -4.52 14.21 -4.18
N PRO A 260 -3.56 14.80 -4.90
CA PRO A 260 -2.20 14.26 -5.01
C PRO A 260 -1.51 14.22 -3.66
N MET A 261 -0.49 13.39 -3.54
CA MET A 261 0.40 13.35 -2.39
C MET A 261 1.11 14.71 -2.22
N PRO A 262 1.30 15.20 -0.99
CA PRO A 262 2.04 16.44 -0.74
C PRO A 262 3.49 16.38 -1.24
N ILE A 263 4.10 15.20 -1.21
CA ILE A 263 5.46 14.95 -1.67
C ILE A 263 5.47 13.69 -2.51
N SER A 264 5.89 13.80 -3.77
CA SER A 264 6.04 12.67 -4.69
C SER A 264 7.09 11.68 -4.20
N ARG A 265 6.79 10.36 -4.25
CA ARG A 265 7.68 9.30 -3.74
C ARG A 265 7.44 7.99 -4.48
N HIS A 266 8.48 7.16 -4.54
CA HIS A 266 8.43 5.77 -5.00
C HIS A 266 8.96 4.81 -3.93
N GLY A 267 8.75 3.51 -4.08
CA GLY A 267 9.22 2.50 -3.14
C GLY A 267 8.77 2.79 -1.71
N LEU A 268 7.55 3.33 -1.57
CA LEU A 268 6.90 3.65 -0.33
C LEU A 268 5.93 2.53 0.04
N ALA A 269 5.66 2.37 1.33
CA ALA A 269 4.64 1.44 1.80
C ALA A 269 3.31 2.17 2.09
N SER A 270 2.19 1.46 1.92
CA SER A 270 0.88 1.93 2.36
C SER A 270 0.11 0.88 3.13
N SER A 271 -0.72 1.33 4.06
CA SER A 271 -1.60 0.47 4.85
C SER A 271 -2.88 1.19 5.23
N THR A 272 -4.00 0.49 5.20
CA THR A 272 -5.29 1.01 5.65
C THR A 272 -5.56 0.61 7.10
N VAL A 273 -5.87 1.59 7.96
CA VAL A 273 -6.38 1.37 9.32
C VAL A 273 -7.58 2.26 9.55
N GLY A 274 -8.72 1.66 9.86
CA GLY A 274 -9.99 2.37 10.01
C GLY A 274 -10.40 3.10 8.74
N GLU A 275 -10.58 4.41 8.81
CA GLU A 275 -11.00 5.27 7.68
C GLU A 275 -9.81 6.00 7.02
N ASN A 276 -8.58 5.53 7.26
CA ASN A 276 -7.38 6.21 6.81
C ASN A 276 -6.44 5.28 6.06
N ILE A 277 -5.71 5.84 5.10
CA ILE A 277 -4.56 5.20 4.47
C ILE A 277 -3.29 5.91 4.95
N TYR A 278 -2.35 5.14 5.46
CA TYR A 278 -1.05 5.62 5.93
C TYR A 278 0.00 5.33 4.86
N LEU A 279 0.80 6.36 4.50
CA LEU A 279 1.89 6.26 3.54
C LEU A 279 3.21 6.53 4.26
N ILE A 280 4.16 5.62 4.14
CA ILE A 280 5.37 5.61 4.95
C ILE A 280 6.61 5.49 4.07
N GLY A 281 7.62 6.33 4.34
CA GLY A 281 8.93 6.32 3.71
C GLY A 281 8.90 6.57 2.20
N GLY A 282 9.77 5.90 1.47
CA GLY A 282 9.94 6.00 0.02
C GLY A 282 10.96 7.04 -0.41
N GLY A 283 11.41 6.93 -1.65
CA GLY A 283 12.37 7.83 -2.27
C GLY A 283 11.71 9.04 -2.93
N VAL A 284 12.28 10.21 -2.78
CA VAL A 284 11.74 11.49 -3.31
C VAL A 284 12.26 11.84 -4.72
N ILE A 285 13.24 11.09 -5.22
CA ILE A 285 13.74 11.16 -6.60
C ILE A 285 13.89 9.73 -7.12
N PRO A 286 13.81 9.47 -8.44
CA PRO A 286 13.92 8.12 -9.00
C PRO A 286 15.20 7.40 -8.60
N GLY A 287 15.12 6.07 -8.45
CA GLY A 287 16.24 5.22 -8.10
C GLY A 287 16.61 5.30 -6.62
N PHE A 288 17.89 5.41 -6.28
CA PHE A 288 18.36 5.37 -4.90
C PHE A 288 18.09 6.69 -4.16
N SER A 289 16.97 6.77 -3.51
CA SER A 289 16.64 7.87 -2.60
C SER A 289 15.74 7.36 -1.47
N TYR A 290 15.66 8.12 -0.37
CA TYR A 290 15.03 7.67 0.86
C TYR A 290 14.35 8.84 1.56
N SER A 291 13.31 8.57 2.33
CA SER A 291 12.73 9.55 3.24
C SER A 291 12.25 8.90 4.54
N ALA A 292 11.99 9.73 5.54
CA ALA A 292 11.34 9.32 6.77
C ALA A 292 9.86 9.73 6.82
N ILE A 293 9.32 10.16 5.69
CA ILE A 293 8.00 10.77 5.60
C ILE A 293 6.91 9.77 5.99
N THR A 294 6.08 10.14 6.97
CA THR A 294 4.84 9.43 7.30
C THR A 294 3.68 10.39 7.11
N GLU A 295 2.72 10.02 6.30
CA GLU A 295 1.52 10.79 5.99
C GLU A 295 0.28 9.92 6.09
N LYS A 296 -0.81 10.53 6.51
CA LYS A 296 -2.12 9.92 6.60
C LYS A 296 -3.06 10.58 5.60
N TYR A 297 -3.70 9.78 4.79
CA TYR A 297 -4.72 10.21 3.84
C TYR A 297 -6.11 9.88 4.37
N HIS A 298 -6.94 10.91 4.50
CA HIS A 298 -8.35 10.77 4.82
C HIS A 298 -9.16 10.75 3.53
N ASN A 299 -9.90 9.68 3.29
CA ASN A 299 -10.81 9.66 2.17
C ASN A 299 -11.93 10.69 2.37
N THR A 300 -11.88 11.77 1.62
CA THR A 300 -12.94 12.77 1.58
C THR A 300 -13.94 12.50 0.45
N ILE A 301 -13.91 11.33 -0.18
CA ILE A 301 -14.97 10.93 -1.11
C ILE A 301 -16.25 10.80 -0.27
N VAL A 302 -16.96 11.92 -0.13
CA VAL A 302 -18.40 11.85 0.05
C VAL A 302 -18.88 11.25 -1.26
N PRO A 303 -19.54 10.07 -1.28
CA PRO A 303 -20.19 9.62 -2.49
C PRO A 303 -21.04 10.81 -2.93
N GLU A 304 -20.73 11.44 -4.05
CA GLU A 304 -21.70 12.30 -4.71
C GLU A 304 -22.83 11.34 -5.07
N PHE A 305 -23.78 11.24 -4.16
CA PHE A 305 -25.11 10.82 -4.57
C PHE A 305 -25.45 11.78 -5.70
N GLY A 306 -25.34 11.28 -6.94
CA GLY A 306 -25.59 12.11 -8.10
C GLY A 306 -26.87 12.90 -7.84
N ILE A 307 -27.01 14.07 -8.43
CA ILE A 307 -28.13 15.02 -8.22
C ILE A 307 -29.48 14.31 -8.03
N LEU A 308 -29.67 13.13 -8.61
CA LEU A 308 -30.81 12.22 -8.41
C LEU A 308 -30.93 11.64 -7.00
N GLY A 309 -29.82 11.29 -6.33
CA GLY A 309 -29.84 10.81 -4.94
C GLY A 309 -30.19 11.90 -3.95
N SER A 310 -29.67 13.11 -4.15
CA SER A 310 -29.99 14.28 -3.34
C SER A 310 -31.48 14.70 -3.51
N ILE A 311 -32.02 14.57 -4.71
CA ILE A 311 -33.44 14.86 -4.99
C ILE A 311 -34.33 13.80 -4.30
N VAL A 312 -33.97 12.53 -4.29
CA VAL A 312 -34.71 11.46 -3.61
C VAL A 312 -34.73 11.69 -2.10
N PHE A 313 -33.59 12.10 -1.51
CA PHE A 313 -33.51 12.35 -0.07
C PHE A 313 -34.32 13.58 0.35
N VAL A 314 -34.24 14.67 -0.41
CA VAL A 314 -35.05 15.91 -0.16
C VAL A 314 -36.52 15.66 -0.39
N THR A 315 -36.92 14.91 -1.43
CA THR A 315 -38.33 14.57 -1.69
C THR A 315 -38.88 13.60 -0.65
N SER A 316 -38.08 12.66 -0.13
CA SER A 316 -38.49 11.75 0.94
C SER A 316 -38.74 12.50 2.27
N ILE A 317 -37.87 13.44 2.63
CA ILE A 317 -38.07 14.30 3.81
C ILE A 317 -39.28 15.21 3.64
N ALA A 318 -39.49 15.80 2.47
CA ALA A 318 -40.66 16.64 2.17
C ALA A 318 -41.97 15.85 2.24
N MET A 319 -42.01 14.59 1.75
CA MET A 319 -43.15 13.71 1.88
C MET A 319 -43.46 13.36 3.35
N VAL A 320 -42.44 13.05 4.15
CA VAL A 320 -42.64 12.77 5.58
C VAL A 320 -43.21 13.97 6.31
N ILE A 321 -42.76 15.20 6.01
CA ILE A 321 -43.27 16.44 6.61
C ILE A 321 -44.71 16.71 6.18
N LEU A 322 -45.08 16.43 4.92
CA LEU A 322 -46.43 16.58 4.42
C LEU A 322 -47.41 15.57 5.05
N PHE A 323 -47.01 14.32 5.23
CA PHE A 323 -47.84 13.29 5.89
C PHE A 323 -47.99 13.52 7.38
N THR A 324 -47.01 14.10 8.07
CA THR A 324 -47.13 14.45 9.49
C THR A 324 -48.02 15.67 9.72
N LYS A 325 -48.04 16.65 8.81
CA LYS A 325 -48.97 17.81 8.91
C LYS A 325 -50.42 17.46 8.59
N SER A 326 -50.66 16.47 7.73
CA SER A 326 -52.05 16.06 7.38
C SER A 326 -52.77 15.28 8.49
N LYS A 327 -52.06 14.75 9.49
CA LYS A 327 -52.63 14.06 10.67
C LYS A 327 -52.94 14.96 11.85
N ILE A 328 -52.65 16.28 11.75
CA ILE A 328 -52.89 17.24 12.84
C ILE A 328 -54.16 18.12 12.54
N ILE A 329 -54.81 17.93 11.38
CA ILE A 329 -55.99 18.70 10.96
C ILE A 329 -57.18 17.75 10.69
N ASN A 330 -57.44 16.79 11.60
CA ASN A 330 -58.73 16.10 11.71
C ASN A 330 -59.02 15.77 13.17
#